data_1b31a691f79b89bc7239fa34cf4036af
#
_entry.id   1b31a691f79b89bc7239fa34cf4036af
#
_cell.length_a   1.000
_cell.length_b   1.000
_cell.length_c   1.000
_cell.angle_alpha   90.00
_cell.angle_beta   90.00
_cell.angle_gamma   90.00
#
_symmetry.space_group_name_H-M   'P 1'
#
loop_
_entity.id
_entity.type
_entity.pdbx_description
1 polymer ?
#
loop_
_entity_poly.entity_id
_entity_poly.type
_entity_poly.pdbx_seq_one_letter_code
_entity_poly.pdbx_strand_id
1 'polypeptide(L)'
;MKPAFYPRLAWMGLKKNSRLYVPYLLSCAFMAAVLYVICALASTPSLYVVNGKINGSGTSAVAMVMNLGSFVVSVFTALFLFYTNSFLLRRRKKEFGLYSVLGMDRGALSSVLFWETLMAAAFTLIAGLGSGMLLSYISQSALLRLLGLPAVAFTVSFDAIKQCVITFIAIFALLYLRGVLSLRHAQGAALLKSESVGEKPPKSQWLLVLPGLALLLGAYFIAATIKNPVQAMLLFFVAVIMVILATYLLFISGSVTLCKTLQKDEKFYYKKRN
;
A
#
# COMPACT_ATOMS: atom_id res chain seq x y z
N MET A 1 -29.00 -3.17 22.04
CA MET A 1 -28.64 -1.93 21.35
C MET A 1 -29.19 -1.96 19.93
N LYS A 2 -29.74 -0.82 19.43
CA LYS A 2 -30.32 -0.75 18.07
C LYS A 2 -29.23 -1.02 17.02
N PRO A 3 -29.45 -1.87 15.99
CA PRO A 3 -28.43 -2.28 15.00
C PRO A 3 -27.83 -1.10 14.21
N ALA A 4 -28.56 0.01 14.09
CA ALA A 4 -28.09 1.22 13.41
C ALA A 4 -27.13 2.11 14.23
N PHE A 5 -26.85 1.78 15.50
CA PHE A 5 -26.00 2.60 16.37
C PHE A 5 -24.52 2.60 15.91
N TYR A 6 -23.97 1.44 15.65
CA TYR A 6 -22.55 1.28 15.26
C TYR A 6 -22.18 1.95 13.92
N PRO A 7 -22.95 1.75 12.83
CA PRO A 7 -22.67 2.44 11.56
C PRO A 7 -22.79 3.96 11.68
N ARG A 8 -23.75 4.47 12.47
CA ARG A 8 -23.91 5.91 12.70
C ARG A 8 -22.72 6.48 13.47
N LEU A 9 -22.24 5.76 14.49
CA LEU A 9 -21.07 6.17 15.28
C LEU A 9 -19.80 6.14 14.42
N ALA A 10 -19.62 5.12 13.58
CA ALA A 10 -18.52 5.01 12.63
C ALA A 10 -18.51 6.18 11.62
N TRP A 11 -19.67 6.52 11.04
CA TRP A 11 -19.79 7.65 10.13
C TRP A 11 -19.48 8.99 10.80
N MET A 12 -19.97 9.22 12.02
CA MET A 12 -19.64 10.42 12.79
C MET A 12 -18.13 10.49 13.10
N GLY A 13 -17.50 9.35 13.42
CA GLY A 13 -16.05 9.26 13.63
C GLY A 13 -15.26 9.64 12.39
N LEU A 14 -15.63 9.10 11.21
CA LEU A 14 -15.04 9.45 9.92
C LEU A 14 -15.17 10.97 9.61
N LYS A 15 -16.36 11.52 9.79
CA LYS A 15 -16.64 12.94 9.52
C LYS A 15 -15.89 13.86 10.47
N LYS A 16 -15.86 13.55 11.77
CA LYS A 16 -15.15 14.35 12.78
C LYS A 16 -13.63 14.37 12.55
N ASN A 17 -13.07 13.23 12.10
CA ASN A 17 -11.65 13.08 11.85
C ASN A 17 -11.29 13.18 10.36
N SER A 18 -12.08 13.91 9.57
CA SER A 18 -11.88 14.03 8.12
C SER A 18 -10.47 14.46 7.71
N ARG A 19 -9.81 15.32 8.51
CA ARG A 19 -8.41 15.74 8.27
C ARG A 19 -7.41 14.57 8.25
N LEU A 20 -7.70 13.47 8.94
CA LEU A 20 -6.87 12.26 8.95
C LEU A 20 -7.37 11.24 7.91
N TYR A 21 -8.70 11.12 7.78
CA TYR A 21 -9.30 10.12 6.88
C TYR A 21 -9.26 10.50 5.41
N VAL A 22 -9.39 11.78 5.05
CA VAL A 22 -9.38 12.21 3.65
C VAL A 22 -8.06 11.85 2.95
N PRO A 23 -6.86 12.20 3.47
CA PRO A 23 -5.62 11.79 2.82
C PRO A 23 -5.42 10.26 2.82
N TYR A 24 -5.89 9.56 3.85
CA TYR A 24 -5.88 8.09 3.89
C TYR A 24 -6.74 7.49 2.77
N LEU A 25 -8.00 7.93 2.64
CA LEU A 25 -8.93 7.43 1.62
C LEU A 25 -8.47 7.76 0.20
N LEU A 26 -7.91 8.96 -0.01
CA LEU A 26 -7.33 9.35 -1.30
C LEU A 26 -6.13 8.47 -1.67
N SER A 27 -5.25 8.21 -0.71
CA SER A 27 -4.11 7.31 -0.93
C SER A 27 -4.55 5.88 -1.24
N CYS A 28 -5.56 5.36 -0.53
CA CYS A 28 -6.14 4.05 -0.81
C CYS A 28 -6.80 4.00 -2.20
N ALA A 29 -7.58 5.03 -2.57
CA ALA A 29 -8.23 5.13 -3.87
C ALA A 29 -7.19 5.23 -5.02
N PHE A 30 -6.11 5.98 -4.82
CA PHE A 30 -5.01 6.06 -5.77
C PHE A 30 -4.35 4.70 -5.98
N MET A 31 -4.06 3.96 -4.90
CA MET A 31 -3.50 2.60 -5.01
C MET A 31 -4.45 1.63 -5.70
N ALA A 32 -5.77 1.76 -5.47
CA ALA A 32 -6.78 0.96 -6.18
C ALA A 32 -6.80 1.28 -7.67
N ALA A 33 -6.71 2.57 -8.03
CA ALA A 33 -6.63 2.99 -9.43
C ALA A 33 -5.38 2.45 -10.13
N VAL A 34 -4.21 2.55 -9.50
CA VAL A 34 -2.94 2.02 -10.05
C VAL A 34 -3.01 0.50 -10.23
N LEU A 35 -3.50 -0.22 -9.22
CA LEU A 35 -3.66 -1.68 -9.32
C LEU A 35 -4.61 -2.06 -10.45
N TYR A 36 -5.76 -1.38 -10.57
CA TYR A 36 -6.71 -1.62 -11.64
C TYR A 36 -6.08 -1.38 -13.02
N VAL A 37 -5.34 -0.27 -13.21
CA VAL A 37 -4.66 0.04 -14.47
C VAL A 37 -3.72 -1.09 -14.89
N ILE A 38 -2.89 -1.59 -13.98
CA ILE A 38 -1.94 -2.66 -14.30
C ILE A 38 -2.66 -3.98 -14.57
N CYS A 39 -3.69 -4.33 -13.80
CA CYS A 39 -4.52 -5.51 -14.07
C CYS A 39 -5.25 -5.41 -15.43
N ALA A 40 -5.75 -4.22 -15.78
CA ALA A 40 -6.40 -3.98 -17.07
C ALA A 40 -5.41 -4.09 -18.24
N LEU A 41 -4.19 -3.57 -18.07
CA LEU A 41 -3.12 -3.74 -19.07
C LEU A 41 -2.76 -5.23 -19.24
N ALA A 42 -2.63 -5.97 -18.14
CA ALA A 42 -2.34 -7.40 -18.16
C ALA A 42 -3.42 -8.23 -18.84
N SER A 43 -4.70 -7.82 -18.77
CA SER A 43 -5.84 -8.51 -19.36
C SER A 43 -6.21 -8.00 -20.77
N THR A 44 -5.40 -7.14 -21.40
CA THR A 44 -5.71 -6.57 -22.71
C THR A 44 -5.59 -7.64 -23.81
N PRO A 45 -6.69 -8.00 -24.53
CA PRO A 45 -6.68 -9.12 -25.50
C PRO A 45 -5.71 -8.93 -26.67
N SER A 46 -5.50 -7.69 -27.09
CA SER A 46 -4.57 -7.35 -28.19
C SER A 46 -3.10 -7.68 -27.90
N LEU A 47 -2.73 -7.89 -26.64
CA LEU A 47 -1.39 -8.36 -26.25
C LEU A 47 -1.21 -9.87 -26.48
N TYR A 48 -2.30 -10.63 -26.59
CA TYR A 48 -2.29 -12.08 -26.78
C TYR A 48 -2.50 -12.48 -28.24
N VAL A 49 -3.15 -11.61 -29.03
CA VAL A 49 -3.53 -11.90 -30.42
C VAL A 49 -3.02 -10.77 -31.33
N VAL A 50 -2.01 -11.07 -32.15
CA VAL A 50 -1.53 -10.19 -33.22
C VAL A 50 -1.84 -10.87 -34.58
N ASN A 51 -2.55 -10.16 -35.48
CA ASN A 51 -2.93 -10.63 -36.80
C ASN A 51 -3.74 -11.95 -36.82
N GLY A 52 -4.64 -12.16 -35.85
CA GLY A 52 -5.50 -13.35 -35.82
C GLY A 52 -4.78 -14.67 -35.49
N LYS A 53 -3.49 -14.64 -35.21
CA LYS A 53 -2.71 -15.77 -34.71
C LYS A 53 -2.28 -15.52 -33.28
N ILE A 54 -2.41 -16.54 -32.42
CA ILE A 54 -1.82 -16.55 -31.10
C ILE A 54 -0.31 -16.62 -31.30
N ASN A 55 0.36 -15.45 -31.36
CA ASN A 55 1.80 -15.40 -31.60
C ASN A 55 2.57 -15.75 -30.36
N GLY A 56 3.21 -16.90 -30.43
CA GLY A 56 3.74 -17.64 -29.30
C GLY A 56 4.96 -17.10 -28.56
N SER A 57 5.59 -16.00 -28.91
CA SER A 57 6.83 -15.65 -28.18
C SER A 57 6.99 -14.18 -27.74
N GLY A 58 6.59 -13.22 -28.56
CA GLY A 58 6.81 -11.80 -28.21
C GLY A 58 5.69 -11.21 -27.34
N THR A 59 4.45 -11.40 -27.73
CA THR A 59 3.26 -10.89 -27.03
C THR A 59 2.99 -11.64 -25.73
N SER A 60 3.27 -12.95 -25.69
CA SER A 60 3.22 -13.75 -24.47
C SER A 60 4.21 -13.26 -23.40
N ALA A 61 5.40 -12.81 -23.81
CA ALA A 61 6.39 -12.25 -22.90
C ALA A 61 5.90 -10.94 -22.28
N VAL A 62 5.28 -10.04 -23.07
CA VAL A 62 4.72 -8.78 -22.54
C VAL A 62 3.57 -9.08 -21.56
N ALA A 63 2.66 -9.98 -21.90
CA ALA A 63 1.57 -10.37 -21.01
C ALA A 63 2.09 -10.99 -19.70
N MET A 64 3.13 -11.82 -19.78
CA MET A 64 3.77 -12.41 -18.62
C MET A 64 4.42 -11.35 -17.71
N VAL A 65 5.14 -10.38 -18.27
CA VAL A 65 5.71 -9.26 -17.53
C VAL A 65 4.63 -8.40 -16.89
N MET A 66 3.50 -8.15 -17.58
CA MET A 66 2.38 -7.39 -17.01
C MET A 66 1.69 -8.14 -15.86
N ASN A 67 1.49 -9.46 -15.98
CA ASN A 67 0.96 -10.27 -14.87
C ASN A 67 1.88 -10.27 -13.65
N LEU A 68 3.18 -10.39 -13.87
CA LEU A 68 4.19 -10.23 -12.83
C LEU A 68 4.14 -8.85 -12.18
N GLY A 69 4.05 -7.80 -13.00
CA GLY A 69 3.88 -6.43 -12.54
C GLY A 69 2.65 -6.28 -11.66
N SER A 70 1.51 -6.89 -12.04
CA SER A 70 0.28 -6.84 -11.24
C SER A 70 0.44 -7.50 -9.87
N PHE A 71 1.17 -8.61 -9.79
CA PHE A 71 1.49 -9.26 -8.52
C PHE A 71 2.37 -8.38 -7.63
N VAL A 72 3.45 -7.83 -8.19
CA VAL A 72 4.37 -6.93 -7.45
C VAL A 72 3.61 -5.71 -6.94
N VAL A 73 2.80 -5.06 -7.78
CA VAL A 73 2.00 -3.89 -7.38
C VAL A 73 0.96 -4.26 -6.32
N SER A 74 0.37 -5.46 -6.38
CA SER A 74 -0.55 -5.95 -5.33
C SER A 74 0.15 -6.06 -3.97
N VAL A 75 1.38 -6.58 -3.94
CA VAL A 75 2.19 -6.66 -2.72
C VAL A 75 2.53 -5.27 -2.19
N PHE A 76 2.99 -4.36 -3.07
CA PHE A 76 3.26 -2.98 -2.68
C PHE A 76 2.03 -2.27 -2.14
N THR A 77 0.88 -2.44 -2.80
CA THR A 77 -0.40 -1.91 -2.35
C THR A 77 -0.73 -2.41 -0.95
N ALA A 78 -0.58 -3.72 -0.69
CA ALA A 78 -0.80 -4.28 0.63
C ALA A 78 0.13 -3.64 1.67
N LEU A 79 1.44 -3.62 1.43
CA LEU A 79 2.41 -3.03 2.35
C LEU A 79 2.12 -1.55 2.63
N PHE A 80 1.81 -0.78 1.59
CA PHE A 80 1.48 0.64 1.71
C PHE A 80 0.21 0.86 2.55
N LEU A 81 -0.86 0.10 2.28
CA LEU A 81 -2.11 0.20 3.04
C LEU A 81 -1.90 -0.24 4.50
N PHE A 82 -1.12 -1.28 4.75
CA PHE A 82 -0.77 -1.69 6.11
C PHE A 82 -0.03 -0.58 6.87
N TYR A 83 0.93 0.07 6.23
CA TYR A 83 1.67 1.18 6.82
C TYR A 83 0.74 2.37 7.15
N THR A 84 -0.02 2.81 6.16
CA THR A 84 -0.91 3.98 6.27
C THR A 84 -2.02 3.74 7.30
N ASN A 85 -2.63 2.53 7.30
CA ASN A 85 -3.63 2.16 8.29
C ASN A 85 -3.05 2.06 9.71
N SER A 86 -1.80 1.60 9.85
CA SER A 86 -1.10 1.56 11.15
C SER A 86 -0.91 2.97 11.72
N PHE A 87 -0.58 3.94 10.86
CA PHE A 87 -0.49 5.33 11.24
C PHE A 87 -1.85 5.89 11.69
N LEU A 88 -2.91 5.62 10.92
CA LEU A 88 -4.27 6.03 11.25
C LEU A 88 -4.72 5.45 12.60
N LEU A 89 -4.52 4.15 12.81
CA LEU A 89 -4.88 3.47 14.07
C LEU A 89 -4.11 4.04 15.28
N ARG A 90 -2.82 4.39 15.13
CA ARG A 90 -2.04 5.01 16.21
C ARG A 90 -2.65 6.35 16.65
N ARG A 91 -3.07 7.19 15.72
CA ARG A 91 -3.73 8.47 16.00
C ARG A 91 -5.08 8.31 16.70
N ARG A 92 -5.81 7.23 16.39
CA ARG A 92 -7.13 6.96 16.96
C ARG A 92 -7.13 6.19 18.28
N LYS A 93 -6.00 5.67 18.71
CA LYS A 93 -5.90 4.93 19.98
C LYS A 93 -6.48 5.68 21.17
N LYS A 94 -6.32 7.01 21.22
CA LYS A 94 -6.90 7.84 22.28
C LYS A 94 -8.42 7.81 22.28
N GLU A 95 -9.07 7.89 21.12
CA GLU A 95 -10.52 7.85 21.00
C GLU A 95 -11.06 6.49 21.45
N PHE A 96 -10.43 5.40 21.03
CA PHE A 96 -10.79 4.07 21.50
C PHE A 96 -10.56 3.88 22.99
N GLY A 97 -9.50 4.48 23.56
CA GLY A 97 -9.26 4.52 24.99
C GLY A 97 -10.37 5.25 25.74
N LEU A 98 -10.82 6.40 25.23
CA LEU A 98 -11.92 7.16 25.79
C LEU A 98 -13.24 6.38 25.76
N TYR A 99 -13.57 5.73 24.65
CA TYR A 99 -14.76 4.88 24.55
C TYR A 99 -14.71 3.70 25.54
N SER A 100 -13.54 3.13 25.76
CA SER A 100 -13.36 2.05 26.74
C SER A 100 -13.58 2.56 28.18
N VAL A 101 -13.12 3.76 28.52
CA VAL A 101 -13.36 4.39 29.84
C VAL A 101 -14.83 4.74 30.04
N LEU A 102 -15.53 5.13 28.97
CA LEU A 102 -16.99 5.39 28.98
C LEU A 102 -17.83 4.10 29.06
N GLY A 103 -17.20 2.92 29.23
CA GLY A 103 -17.89 1.65 29.43
C GLY A 103 -18.22 0.89 28.15
N MET A 104 -17.67 1.27 26.99
CA MET A 104 -17.84 0.46 25.78
C MET A 104 -17.01 -0.82 25.86
N ASP A 105 -17.67 -1.96 25.69
CA ASP A 105 -17.03 -3.26 25.62
C ASP A 105 -16.15 -3.39 24.35
N ARG A 106 -15.15 -4.28 24.42
CA ARG A 106 -14.23 -4.57 23.30
C ARG A 106 -14.97 -5.06 22.05
N GLY A 107 -16.07 -5.79 22.23
CA GLY A 107 -16.94 -6.23 21.13
C GLY A 107 -17.60 -5.05 20.41
N ALA A 108 -18.10 -4.06 21.16
CA ALA A 108 -18.68 -2.84 20.61
C ALA A 108 -17.65 -2.01 19.85
N LEU A 109 -16.43 -1.86 20.40
CA LEU A 109 -15.33 -1.19 19.74
C LEU A 109 -14.92 -1.87 18.43
N SER A 110 -14.84 -3.20 18.41
CA SER A 110 -14.53 -3.96 17.18
C SER A 110 -15.63 -3.80 16.12
N SER A 111 -16.90 -3.69 16.54
CA SER A 111 -18.04 -3.45 15.64
C SER A 111 -17.98 -2.04 15.01
N VAL A 112 -17.58 -1.02 15.77
CA VAL A 112 -17.34 0.32 15.22
C VAL A 112 -16.22 0.28 14.19
N LEU A 113 -15.08 -0.37 14.53
CA LEU A 113 -13.95 -0.51 13.61
C LEU A 113 -14.34 -1.28 12.34
N PHE A 114 -15.19 -2.30 12.44
CA PHE A 114 -15.71 -3.04 11.28
C PHE A 114 -16.45 -2.10 10.32
N TRP A 115 -17.39 -1.32 10.81
CA TRP A 115 -18.16 -0.40 9.99
C TRP A 115 -17.32 0.70 9.37
N GLU A 116 -16.33 1.22 10.10
CA GLU A 116 -15.37 2.18 9.57
C GLU A 116 -14.53 1.59 8.44
N THR A 117 -13.99 0.39 8.64
CA THR A 117 -13.19 -0.30 7.62
C THR A 117 -14.04 -0.63 6.40
N LEU A 118 -15.30 -1.04 6.59
CA LEU A 118 -16.23 -1.33 5.51
C LEU A 118 -16.54 -0.08 4.68
N MET A 119 -16.83 1.06 5.34
CA MET A 119 -17.08 2.33 4.65
C MET A 119 -15.84 2.82 3.90
N ALA A 120 -14.65 2.69 4.50
CA ALA A 120 -13.40 3.03 3.86
C ALA A 120 -13.13 2.14 2.64
N ALA A 121 -13.38 0.83 2.73
CA ALA A 121 -13.24 -0.11 1.61
C ALA A 121 -14.22 0.23 0.47
N ALA A 122 -15.48 0.49 0.79
CA ALA A 122 -16.49 0.86 -0.21
C ALA A 122 -16.11 2.15 -0.94
N PHE A 123 -15.74 3.20 -0.19
CA PHE A 123 -15.29 4.46 -0.80
C PHE A 123 -14.05 4.26 -1.68
N THR A 124 -13.06 3.53 -1.18
CA THR A 124 -11.81 3.25 -1.91
C THR A 124 -12.08 2.51 -3.21
N LEU A 125 -12.93 1.48 -3.18
CA LEU A 125 -13.27 0.71 -4.37
C LEU A 125 -14.05 1.55 -5.40
N ILE A 126 -15.05 2.30 -4.95
CA ILE A 126 -15.85 3.15 -5.87
C ILE A 126 -14.98 4.22 -6.51
N ALA A 127 -14.25 5.00 -5.71
CA ALA A 127 -13.40 6.08 -6.21
C ALA A 127 -12.19 5.55 -6.98
N GLY A 128 -11.56 4.48 -6.50
CA GLY A 128 -10.38 3.87 -7.11
C GLY A 128 -10.69 3.18 -8.44
N LEU A 129 -11.75 2.39 -8.52
CA LEU A 129 -12.18 1.78 -9.78
C LEU A 129 -12.65 2.83 -10.79
N GLY A 130 -13.43 3.82 -10.34
CA GLY A 130 -13.91 4.89 -11.22
C GLY A 130 -12.75 5.68 -11.85
N SER A 131 -11.79 6.15 -11.04
CA SER A 131 -10.60 6.83 -11.54
C SER A 131 -9.65 5.87 -12.30
N GLY A 132 -9.55 4.63 -11.86
CA GLY A 132 -8.74 3.60 -12.50
C GLY A 132 -9.22 3.24 -13.91
N MET A 133 -10.53 3.16 -14.14
CA MET A 133 -11.10 2.94 -15.48
C MET A 133 -10.74 4.08 -16.44
N LEU A 134 -10.82 5.32 -16.01
CA LEU A 134 -10.41 6.47 -16.83
C LEU A 134 -8.91 6.44 -17.16
N LEU A 135 -8.08 6.19 -16.15
CA LEU A 135 -6.62 6.09 -16.32
C LEU A 135 -6.22 4.87 -17.18
N SER A 136 -6.94 3.75 -17.07
CA SER A 136 -6.63 2.55 -17.84
C SER A 136 -6.81 2.77 -19.34
N TYR A 137 -7.81 3.53 -19.74
CA TYR A 137 -8.03 3.87 -21.15
C TYR A 137 -6.83 4.65 -21.73
N ILE A 138 -6.35 5.65 -20.99
CA ILE A 138 -5.18 6.44 -21.40
C ILE A 138 -3.93 5.55 -21.48
N SER A 139 -3.72 4.72 -20.46
CA SER A 139 -2.54 3.83 -20.39
C SER A 139 -2.55 2.75 -21.47
N GLN A 140 -3.71 2.14 -21.75
CA GLN A 140 -3.87 1.16 -22.84
C GLN A 140 -3.60 1.79 -24.20
N SER A 141 -4.17 2.97 -24.46
CA SER A 141 -3.96 3.69 -25.72
C SER A 141 -2.49 4.06 -25.92
N ALA A 142 -1.80 4.48 -24.86
CA ALA A 142 -0.37 4.78 -24.89
C ALA A 142 0.46 3.52 -25.17
N LEU A 143 0.18 2.41 -24.48
CA LEU A 143 0.90 1.16 -24.65
C LEU A 143 0.76 0.60 -26.06
N LEU A 144 -0.46 0.58 -26.62
CA LEU A 144 -0.72 0.06 -27.97
C LEU A 144 -0.03 0.91 -29.04
N ARG A 145 -0.01 2.24 -28.89
CA ARG A 145 0.74 3.13 -29.78
C ARG A 145 2.24 2.84 -29.76
N LEU A 146 2.81 2.63 -28.58
CA LEU A 146 4.24 2.29 -28.42
C LEU A 146 4.59 0.95 -29.06
N LEU A 147 3.66 -0.01 -29.05
CA LEU A 147 3.84 -1.33 -29.66
C LEU A 147 3.50 -1.35 -31.17
N GLY A 148 3.05 -0.23 -31.75
CA GLY A 148 2.64 -0.16 -33.15
C GLY A 148 1.37 -0.95 -33.48
N LEU A 149 0.54 -1.24 -32.44
CA LEU A 149 -0.71 -1.99 -32.59
C LEU A 149 -1.89 -1.03 -32.83
N PRO A 150 -2.96 -1.49 -33.53
CA PRO A 150 -4.14 -0.67 -33.76
C PRO A 150 -4.81 -0.27 -32.43
N ALA A 151 -5.33 0.95 -32.38
CA ALA A 151 -6.05 1.44 -31.21
C ALA A 151 -7.30 0.56 -30.95
N VAL A 152 -7.46 0.14 -29.71
CA VAL A 152 -8.63 -0.64 -29.27
C VAL A 152 -9.68 0.33 -28.73
N ALA A 153 -10.95 0.05 -29.03
CA ALA A 153 -12.06 0.75 -28.42
C ALA A 153 -12.04 0.59 -26.88
N PHE A 154 -12.61 1.52 -26.16
CA PHE A 154 -12.73 1.46 -24.71
C PHE A 154 -13.41 0.15 -24.29
N THR A 155 -12.64 -0.74 -23.69
CA THR A 155 -13.15 -2.01 -23.16
C THR A 155 -12.88 -2.07 -21.66
N VAL A 156 -13.95 -2.28 -20.91
CA VAL A 156 -13.83 -2.51 -19.47
C VAL A 156 -13.51 -3.99 -19.25
N SER A 157 -12.35 -4.28 -18.69
CA SER A 157 -11.96 -5.65 -18.35
C SER A 157 -12.61 -6.08 -17.03
N PHE A 158 -13.61 -6.97 -17.11
CA PHE A 158 -14.25 -7.57 -15.93
C PHE A 158 -13.26 -8.38 -15.07
N ASP A 159 -12.28 -9.04 -15.72
CA ASP A 159 -11.26 -9.79 -14.98
C ASP A 159 -10.36 -8.88 -14.15
N ALA A 160 -10.00 -7.72 -14.69
CA ALA A 160 -9.24 -6.71 -13.93
C ALA A 160 -10.04 -6.16 -12.74
N ILE A 161 -11.35 -5.89 -12.92
CA ILE A 161 -12.23 -5.47 -11.81
C ILE A 161 -12.25 -6.55 -10.73
N LYS A 162 -12.52 -7.80 -11.12
CA LYS A 162 -12.60 -8.94 -10.23
C LYS A 162 -11.32 -9.11 -9.42
N GLN A 163 -10.17 -9.09 -10.08
CA GLN A 163 -8.86 -9.23 -9.42
C GLN A 163 -8.60 -8.08 -8.47
N CYS A 164 -8.86 -6.84 -8.86
CA CYS A 164 -8.71 -5.66 -8.02
C CYS A 164 -9.61 -5.73 -6.78
N VAL A 165 -10.90 -6.06 -6.94
CA VAL A 165 -11.87 -6.19 -5.86
C VAL A 165 -11.47 -7.28 -4.87
N ILE A 166 -11.09 -8.46 -5.36
CA ILE A 166 -10.66 -9.58 -4.50
C ILE A 166 -9.42 -9.18 -3.70
N THR A 167 -8.43 -8.58 -4.34
CA THR A 167 -7.19 -8.13 -3.68
C THR A 167 -7.50 -7.11 -2.59
N PHE A 168 -8.34 -6.11 -2.87
CA PHE A 168 -8.69 -5.08 -1.90
C PHE A 168 -9.54 -5.62 -0.75
N ILE A 169 -10.49 -6.51 -1.01
CA ILE A 169 -11.26 -7.20 0.05
C ILE A 169 -10.31 -7.98 0.97
N ALA A 170 -9.36 -8.72 0.42
CA ALA A 170 -8.38 -9.46 1.19
C ALA A 170 -7.51 -8.52 2.06
N ILE A 171 -7.02 -7.42 1.48
CA ILE A 171 -6.22 -6.42 2.21
C ILE A 171 -7.04 -5.79 3.33
N PHE A 172 -8.26 -5.31 3.07
CA PHE A 172 -9.11 -4.68 4.08
C PHE A 172 -9.53 -5.67 5.18
N ALA A 173 -9.76 -6.93 4.86
CA ALA A 173 -10.01 -7.98 5.86
C ALA A 173 -8.80 -8.16 6.79
N LEU A 174 -7.58 -8.21 6.25
CA LEU A 174 -6.35 -8.29 7.03
C LEU A 174 -6.13 -7.03 7.89
N LEU A 175 -6.41 -5.84 7.35
CA LEU A 175 -6.34 -4.58 8.10
C LEU A 175 -7.31 -4.56 9.27
N TYR A 176 -8.55 -5.02 9.06
CA TYR A 176 -9.54 -5.17 10.12
C TYR A 176 -9.07 -6.14 11.21
N LEU A 177 -8.60 -7.34 10.83
CA LEU A 177 -8.08 -8.34 11.78
C LEU A 177 -6.94 -7.76 12.62
N ARG A 178 -5.99 -7.08 11.99
CA ARG A 178 -4.89 -6.40 12.69
C ARG A 178 -5.40 -5.32 13.65
N GLY A 179 -6.40 -4.54 13.23
CA GLY A 179 -7.04 -3.53 14.06
C GLY A 179 -7.69 -4.12 15.31
N VAL A 180 -8.47 -5.19 15.15
CA VAL A 180 -9.10 -5.92 16.27
C VAL A 180 -8.04 -6.51 17.21
N LEU A 181 -7.00 -7.13 16.68
CA LEU A 181 -5.90 -7.67 17.50
C LEU A 181 -5.21 -6.54 18.30
N SER A 182 -4.96 -5.40 17.67
CA SER A 182 -4.37 -4.23 18.33
C SER A 182 -5.25 -3.70 19.48
N LEU A 183 -6.58 -3.71 19.30
CA LEU A 183 -7.54 -3.31 20.35
C LEU A 183 -7.61 -4.34 21.49
N ARG A 184 -7.55 -5.63 21.18
CA ARG A 184 -7.60 -6.69 22.20
C ARG A 184 -6.39 -6.69 23.14
N HIS A 185 -5.19 -6.38 22.61
CA HIS A 185 -3.95 -6.36 23.41
C HIS A 185 -3.74 -5.04 24.18
N ALA A 186 -4.50 -4.00 23.86
CA ALA A 186 -4.35 -2.71 24.52
C ALA A 186 -5.24 -2.63 25.77
N GLN A 187 -4.63 -2.43 26.94
CA GLN A 187 -5.36 -2.05 28.16
C GLN A 187 -5.86 -0.61 28.02
N GLY A 188 -7.12 -0.33 28.41
CA GLY A 188 -7.75 0.99 28.25
C GLY A 188 -6.89 2.15 28.79
N ALA A 189 -6.26 1.98 29.96
CA ALA A 189 -5.35 2.96 30.55
C ALA A 189 -4.04 3.15 29.75
N ALA A 190 -3.52 2.09 29.10
CA ALA A 190 -2.31 2.16 28.27
C ALA A 190 -2.57 2.87 26.93
N LEU A 191 -3.82 2.82 26.42
CA LEU A 191 -4.21 3.55 25.21
C LEU A 191 -4.16 5.06 25.40
N LEU A 192 -4.51 5.56 26.61
CA LEU A 192 -4.44 6.99 26.94
C LEU A 192 -3.01 7.49 27.11
N LYS A 193 -2.10 6.64 27.62
CA LYS A 193 -0.69 6.98 27.84
C LYS A 193 0.22 6.83 26.60
N SER A 194 -0.28 6.30 25.50
CA SER A 194 0.55 5.91 24.35
C SER A 194 1.30 7.06 23.64
N GLU A 195 0.93 8.32 23.90
CA GLU A 195 1.66 9.48 23.34
C GLU A 195 2.68 10.09 24.31
N SER A 196 2.58 9.84 25.61
CA SER A 196 3.51 10.40 26.60
C SER A 196 4.81 9.58 26.71
N VAL A 197 4.82 8.36 26.20
CA VAL A 197 6.04 7.55 26.08
C VAL A 197 6.70 7.93 24.75
N GLY A 198 7.65 8.86 24.81
CA GLY A 198 8.49 9.22 23.68
C GLY A 198 9.10 7.98 23.04
N GLU A 199 9.18 7.95 21.72
CA GLU A 199 9.86 6.86 21.00
C GLU A 199 11.29 6.75 21.55
N LYS A 200 11.70 5.53 21.92
CA LYS A 200 13.08 5.30 22.37
C LYS A 200 14.03 5.80 21.28
N PRO A 201 15.05 6.60 21.64
CA PRO A 201 15.98 7.11 20.63
C PRO A 201 16.57 5.93 19.85
N PRO A 202 16.56 5.97 18.52
CA PRO A 202 17.05 4.88 17.70
C PRO A 202 18.54 4.67 18.00
N LYS A 203 18.90 3.43 18.34
CA LYS A 203 20.31 3.06 18.54
C LYS A 203 21.05 3.32 17.22
N SER A 204 22.28 3.82 17.32
CA SER A 204 23.13 4.05 16.14
C SER A 204 23.34 2.74 15.38
N GLN A 205 22.72 2.63 14.22
CA GLN A 205 22.78 1.42 13.38
C GLN A 205 23.60 1.69 12.10
N TRP A 206 24.62 2.50 12.21
CA TRP A 206 25.49 2.82 11.07
C TRP A 206 26.13 1.55 10.49
N LEU A 207 26.32 0.49 11.32
CA LEU A 207 26.78 -0.80 10.86
C LEU A 207 25.83 -1.45 9.81
N LEU A 208 24.56 -1.03 9.74
CA LEU A 208 23.60 -1.55 8.76
C LEU A 208 23.73 -0.88 7.38
N VAL A 209 24.51 0.19 7.24
CA VAL A 209 24.79 0.83 5.94
C VAL A 209 25.57 -0.13 5.03
N LEU A 210 26.60 -0.78 5.58
CA LEU A 210 27.46 -1.69 4.82
C LEU A 210 26.70 -2.87 4.22
N PRO A 211 25.93 -3.68 4.98
CA PRO A 211 25.14 -4.76 4.40
C PRO A 211 24.03 -4.24 3.48
N GLY A 212 23.43 -3.08 3.78
CA GLY A 212 22.44 -2.47 2.88
C GLY A 212 23.04 -2.10 1.51
N LEU A 213 24.23 -1.51 1.50
CA LEU A 213 24.94 -1.17 0.26
C LEU A 213 25.39 -2.41 -0.51
N ALA A 214 25.89 -3.42 0.20
CA ALA A 214 26.31 -4.69 -0.41
C ALA A 214 25.13 -5.42 -1.07
N LEU A 215 23.96 -5.47 -0.41
CA LEU A 215 22.73 -6.02 -0.97
C LEU A 215 22.27 -5.25 -2.19
N LEU A 216 22.36 -3.92 -2.18
CA LEU A 216 21.97 -3.07 -3.31
C LEU A 216 22.87 -3.32 -4.52
N LEU A 217 24.18 -3.33 -4.32
CA LEU A 217 25.15 -3.59 -5.39
C LEU A 217 25.01 -5.01 -5.94
N GLY A 218 24.78 -6.00 -5.07
CA GLY A 218 24.51 -7.39 -5.47
C GLY A 218 23.24 -7.51 -6.32
N ALA A 219 22.17 -6.83 -5.93
CA ALA A 219 20.92 -6.81 -6.70
C ALA A 219 21.09 -6.18 -8.09
N TYR A 220 21.82 -5.06 -8.19
CA TYR A 220 22.12 -4.43 -9.49
C TYR A 220 23.04 -5.31 -10.36
N PHE A 221 24.00 -5.98 -9.76
CA PHE A 221 24.86 -6.92 -10.49
C PHE A 221 24.04 -8.09 -11.07
N ILE A 222 23.13 -8.68 -10.27
CA ILE A 222 22.21 -9.72 -10.75
C ILE A 222 21.34 -9.16 -11.89
N ALA A 223 20.74 -7.97 -11.72
CA ALA A 223 19.89 -7.35 -12.73
C ALA A 223 20.64 -7.08 -14.03
N ALA A 224 21.89 -6.64 -13.97
CA ALA A 224 22.74 -6.39 -15.15
C ALA A 224 23.17 -7.67 -15.88
N THR A 225 23.21 -8.80 -15.18
CA THR A 225 23.62 -10.09 -15.76
C THR A 225 22.47 -10.79 -16.48
N ILE A 226 21.22 -10.38 -16.25
CA ILE A 226 20.03 -10.95 -16.88
C ILE A 226 19.94 -10.52 -18.35
N LYS A 227 20.23 -11.44 -19.27
CA LYS A 227 20.11 -11.22 -20.74
C LYS A 227 18.72 -11.64 -21.26
N ASN A 228 18.11 -12.68 -20.67
CA ASN A 228 16.81 -13.21 -21.09
C ASN A 228 15.80 -13.10 -19.93
N PRO A 229 14.87 -12.13 -19.97
CA PRO A 229 13.93 -11.87 -18.85
C PRO A 229 13.02 -13.08 -18.54
N VAL A 230 12.64 -13.87 -19.54
CA VAL A 230 11.71 -14.99 -19.38
C VAL A 230 12.34 -16.17 -18.63
N GLN A 231 13.61 -16.49 -18.93
CA GLN A 231 14.33 -17.57 -18.25
C GLN A 231 14.88 -17.18 -16.88
N ALA A 232 15.13 -15.90 -16.67
CA ALA A 232 15.70 -15.37 -15.43
C ALA A 232 14.66 -14.77 -14.47
N MET A 233 13.39 -15.13 -14.64
CA MET A 233 12.28 -14.60 -13.84
C MET A 233 12.49 -14.78 -12.34
N LEU A 234 12.99 -15.94 -11.91
CA LEU A 234 13.26 -16.21 -10.51
C LEU A 234 14.40 -15.33 -9.98
N LEU A 235 15.47 -15.15 -10.77
CA LEU A 235 16.57 -14.22 -10.45
C LEU A 235 16.10 -12.77 -10.38
N PHE A 236 15.17 -12.36 -11.24
CA PHE A 236 14.55 -11.04 -11.18
C PHE A 236 13.82 -10.81 -9.84
N PHE A 237 13.02 -11.78 -9.35
CA PHE A 237 12.36 -11.67 -8.06
C PHE A 237 13.35 -11.62 -6.90
N VAL A 238 14.41 -12.44 -6.96
CA VAL A 238 15.48 -12.38 -5.96
C VAL A 238 16.12 -11.00 -5.93
N ALA A 239 16.43 -10.41 -7.09
CA ALA A 239 16.97 -9.07 -7.18
C ALA A 239 16.01 -8.02 -6.60
N VAL A 240 14.70 -8.10 -6.90
CA VAL A 240 13.69 -7.20 -6.34
C VAL A 240 13.61 -7.30 -4.82
N ILE A 241 13.59 -8.51 -4.25
CA ILE A 241 13.59 -8.71 -2.80
C ILE A 241 14.86 -8.13 -2.17
N MET A 242 16.03 -8.35 -2.80
CA MET A 242 17.28 -7.78 -2.33
C MET A 242 17.27 -6.25 -2.34
N VAL A 243 16.70 -5.61 -3.38
CA VAL A 243 16.54 -4.14 -3.44
C VAL A 243 15.62 -3.65 -2.33
N ILE A 244 14.49 -4.32 -2.07
CA ILE A 244 13.56 -3.95 -1.01
C ILE A 244 14.25 -4.00 0.36
N LEU A 245 14.96 -5.10 0.66
CA LEU A 245 15.71 -5.25 1.91
C LEU A 245 16.84 -4.22 2.02
N ALA A 246 17.59 -4.01 0.95
CA ALA A 246 18.66 -3.02 0.90
C ALA A 246 18.13 -1.60 1.16
N THR A 247 17.05 -1.21 0.49
CA THR A 247 16.41 0.08 0.65
C THR A 247 15.89 0.28 2.08
N TYR A 248 15.28 -0.75 2.66
CA TYR A 248 14.82 -0.73 4.05
C TYR A 248 15.97 -0.50 5.04
N LEU A 249 17.08 -1.24 4.90
CA LEU A 249 18.26 -1.10 5.75
C LEU A 249 18.92 0.28 5.59
N LEU A 250 19.07 0.75 4.37
CA LEU A 250 19.65 2.06 4.05
C LEU A 250 18.77 3.20 4.57
N PHE A 251 17.43 3.07 4.46
CA PHE A 251 16.51 4.09 4.94
C PHE A 251 16.52 4.22 6.47
N ILE A 252 16.51 3.09 7.20
CA ILE A 252 16.63 3.11 8.67
C ILE A 252 17.94 3.73 9.09
N SER A 253 19.04 3.26 8.51
CA SER A 253 20.37 3.74 8.83
C SER A 253 20.57 5.21 8.46
N GLY A 254 20.12 5.60 7.26
CA GLY A 254 20.21 6.97 6.75
C GLY A 254 19.39 7.96 7.60
N SER A 255 18.14 7.63 7.93
CA SER A 255 17.29 8.52 8.74
C SER A 255 17.85 8.73 10.15
N VAL A 256 18.39 7.67 10.78
CA VAL A 256 19.04 7.78 12.10
C VAL A 256 20.31 8.63 12.04
N THR A 257 21.13 8.42 11.00
CA THR A 257 22.37 9.19 10.81
C THR A 257 22.05 10.66 10.54
N LEU A 258 21.08 10.94 9.69
CA LEU A 258 20.65 12.30 9.35
C LEU A 258 20.08 13.03 10.58
N CYS A 259 19.24 12.37 11.36
CA CYS A 259 18.74 12.92 12.62
C CYS A 259 19.87 13.25 13.61
N LYS A 260 20.86 12.36 13.75
CA LYS A 260 22.00 12.61 14.64
C LYS A 260 22.91 13.74 14.15
N THR A 261 23.15 13.83 12.84
CA THR A 261 23.95 14.90 12.26
C THR A 261 23.26 16.25 12.43
N LEU A 262 21.94 16.31 12.20
CA LEU A 262 21.15 17.53 12.43
C LEU A 262 21.05 17.93 13.92
N GLN A 263 21.05 16.96 14.84
CA GLN A 263 21.10 17.23 16.28
C GLN A 263 22.45 17.78 16.74
N LYS A 264 23.54 17.41 16.04
CA LYS A 264 24.89 17.87 16.35
C LYS A 264 25.14 19.31 15.90
N ASP A 265 24.34 19.81 14.96
CA ASP A 265 24.42 21.19 14.48
C ASP A 265 23.56 22.11 15.37
N GLU A 266 24.17 22.68 16.42
CA GLU A 266 23.50 23.52 17.44
C GLU A 266 22.79 24.72 16.79
N LYS A 267 23.34 25.31 15.72
CA LYS A 267 22.73 26.46 15.04
C LYS A 267 21.39 26.11 14.37
N PHE A 268 21.27 24.89 13.85
CA PHE A 268 20.03 24.41 13.24
C PHE A 268 18.99 23.98 14.28
N TYR A 269 19.43 23.34 15.35
CA TYR A 269 18.56 22.81 16.43
C TYR A 269 17.89 23.92 17.24
N TYR A 270 18.64 24.99 17.59
CA TYR A 270 18.11 26.09 18.40
C TYR A 270 17.35 27.15 17.59
N LYS A 271 17.64 27.34 16.29
CA LYS A 271 16.98 28.36 15.45
C LYS A 271 15.50 28.05 15.13
N LYS A 272 15.06 26.81 15.31
CA LYS A 272 13.70 26.36 14.97
C LYS A 272 12.82 26.13 16.19
N ARG A 273 13.28 26.48 17.39
CA ARG A 273 12.55 26.29 18.64
C ARG A 273 11.88 27.58 19.16
N ASN A 274 12.07 28.70 18.48
CA ASN A 274 11.39 29.98 18.75
C ASN A 274 10.31 30.24 17.70
#